data_08da2d28eefea2148425e23d2a2dc306
#
_entry.id   08da2d28eefea2148425e23d2a2dc306
#
_cell.length_a   1.000
_cell.length_b   1.000
_cell.length_c   1.000
_cell.angle_alpha   90.00
_cell.angle_beta   90.00
_cell.angle_gamma   90.00
#
_symmetry.space_group_name_H-M   'P 1'
#
loop_
_entity.id
_entity.type
_entity.pdbx_description
1 polymer ?
#
loop_
_entity_poly.entity_id
_entity_poly.type
_entity_poly.pdbx_seq_one_letter_code
_entity_poly.pdbx_strand_id
1 'polypeptide(L)'
;MKIEKFSIEFYEDIVSLWKKAGISVGSSDTLEETIRVLQRNPDLFLIGKINNKIICVVIGGFDGRRGYVHHLAVDPDYQKKGYGKKIMDELIEKFREMGIHKIHLFIEKYNKDVVDFYQNLGWEIRDDLIMMSFVPDKDLYKMRN
;
A
#
# COMPACT_ATOMS: atom_id res chain seq x y z
N MET A 1 12.35 7.27 12.26
CA MET A 1 12.13 6.67 10.93
C MET A 1 12.21 7.73 9.86
N LYS A 2 12.99 7.48 8.84
CA LYS A 2 13.08 8.35 7.66
C LYS A 2 12.15 7.84 6.57
N ILE A 3 11.26 8.67 6.08
CA ILE A 3 10.34 8.34 4.98
C ILE A 3 10.90 8.94 3.70
N GLU A 4 10.97 8.11 2.65
CA GLU A 4 11.47 8.54 1.34
C GLU A 4 10.70 7.82 0.21
N LYS A 5 10.87 8.30 -1.01
CA LYS A 5 10.27 7.65 -2.18
C LYS A 5 10.93 6.30 -2.42
N PHE A 6 10.12 5.33 -2.80
CA PHE A 6 10.62 4.02 -3.21
C PHE A 6 11.47 4.15 -4.48
N SER A 7 12.54 3.38 -4.54
CA SER A 7 13.37 3.19 -5.72
C SER A 7 13.40 1.71 -6.08
N ILE A 8 13.43 1.39 -7.36
CA ILE A 8 13.32 0.00 -7.83
C ILE A 8 14.44 -0.90 -7.34
N GLU A 9 15.57 -0.36 -6.97
CA GLU A 9 16.67 -1.12 -6.37
C GLU A 9 16.26 -1.81 -5.06
N PHE A 10 15.21 -1.32 -4.39
CA PHE A 10 14.69 -1.89 -3.14
C PHE A 10 13.57 -2.91 -3.36
N TYR A 11 13.34 -3.35 -4.60
CA TYR A 11 12.23 -4.26 -4.91
C TYR A 11 12.27 -5.53 -4.07
N GLU A 12 13.42 -6.20 -3.99
CA GLU A 12 13.53 -7.44 -3.22
C GLU A 12 13.27 -7.20 -1.71
N ASP A 13 13.68 -6.04 -1.21
CA ASP A 13 13.46 -5.68 0.20
C ASP A 13 11.97 -5.53 0.50
N ILE A 14 11.23 -4.87 -0.38
CA ILE A 14 9.78 -4.68 -0.13
C ILE A 14 8.98 -5.98 -0.34
N VAL A 15 9.38 -6.85 -1.26
CA VAL A 15 8.74 -8.16 -1.42
C VAL A 15 8.94 -9.00 -0.16
N SER A 16 10.15 -9.00 0.37
CA SER A 16 10.46 -9.69 1.64
C SER A 16 9.62 -9.13 2.78
N LEU A 17 9.49 -7.80 2.85
CA LEU A 17 8.68 -7.13 3.85
C LEU A 17 7.19 -7.47 3.73
N TRP A 18 6.65 -7.48 2.53
CA TRP A 18 5.26 -7.88 2.30
C TRP A 18 4.99 -9.28 2.82
N LYS A 19 5.84 -10.23 2.46
CA LYS A 19 5.71 -11.63 2.92
C LYS A 19 5.82 -11.73 4.43
N LYS A 20 6.76 -11.04 5.04
CA LYS A 20 6.97 -11.02 6.49
C LYS A 20 5.75 -10.43 7.21
N ALA A 21 5.13 -9.43 6.63
CA ALA A 21 3.94 -8.76 7.19
C ALA A 21 2.62 -9.49 6.87
N GLY A 22 2.67 -10.62 6.16
CA GLY A 22 1.48 -11.41 5.84
C GLY A 22 0.69 -10.94 4.63
N ILE A 23 1.27 -10.09 3.80
CA ILE A 23 0.63 -9.64 2.56
C ILE A 23 0.93 -10.66 1.45
N SER A 24 -0.13 -11.12 0.79
CA SER A 24 0.01 -12.03 -0.35
C SER A 24 0.66 -11.30 -1.53
N VAL A 25 1.64 -11.96 -2.14
CA VAL A 25 2.34 -11.47 -3.33
C VAL A 25 1.82 -12.24 -4.53
N GLY A 26 1.29 -11.54 -5.51
CA GLY A 26 0.66 -12.16 -6.68
C GLY A 26 1.11 -11.56 -8.00
N SER A 27 0.30 -11.77 -9.04
CA SER A 27 0.63 -11.35 -10.41
C SER A 27 0.77 -9.84 -10.58
N SER A 28 0.15 -9.06 -9.70
CA SER A 28 0.26 -7.60 -9.74
C SER A 28 1.47 -7.07 -8.98
N ASP A 29 2.26 -7.93 -8.37
CA ASP A 29 3.39 -7.56 -7.52
C ASP A 29 4.74 -8.00 -8.09
N THR A 30 4.79 -8.41 -9.35
CA THR A 30 6.05 -8.74 -10.04
C THR A 30 6.91 -7.49 -10.18
N LEU A 31 8.19 -7.70 -10.48
CA LEU A 31 9.11 -6.58 -10.75
C LEU A 31 8.55 -5.66 -11.84
N GLU A 32 8.07 -6.22 -12.94
CA GLU A 32 7.51 -5.46 -14.06
C GLU A 32 6.29 -4.64 -13.64
N GLU A 33 5.36 -5.24 -12.90
CA GLU A 33 4.16 -4.55 -12.42
C GLU A 33 4.51 -3.49 -11.38
N THR A 34 5.51 -3.73 -10.54
CA THR A 34 5.98 -2.75 -9.56
C THR A 34 6.62 -1.54 -10.26
N ILE A 35 7.42 -1.77 -11.30
CA ILE A 35 7.96 -0.69 -12.14
C ILE A 35 6.82 0.12 -12.73
N ARG A 36 5.80 -0.54 -13.23
CA ARG A 36 4.65 0.08 -13.87
C ARG A 36 3.90 1.02 -12.93
N VAL A 37 3.62 0.57 -11.71
CA VAL A 37 2.94 1.42 -10.73
C VAL A 37 3.83 2.57 -10.25
N LEU A 38 5.13 2.33 -10.12
CA LEU A 38 6.09 3.39 -9.77
C LEU A 38 6.16 4.47 -10.84
N GLN A 39 6.19 4.09 -12.11
CA GLN A 39 6.20 5.04 -13.23
C GLN A 39 4.90 5.85 -13.32
N ARG A 40 3.78 5.21 -13.00
CA ARG A 40 2.46 5.88 -13.00
C ARG A 40 2.34 6.91 -11.88
N ASN A 41 2.84 6.58 -10.68
CA ASN A 41 2.67 7.39 -9.48
C ASN A 41 4.00 7.52 -8.71
N PRO A 42 5.02 8.19 -9.28
CA PRO A 42 6.37 8.18 -8.69
C PRO A 42 6.46 8.86 -7.33
N ASP A 43 5.53 9.75 -6.99
CA ASP A 43 5.56 10.49 -5.74
C ASP A 43 4.74 9.83 -4.63
N LEU A 44 4.01 8.75 -4.93
CA LEU A 44 3.07 8.13 -4.01
C LEU A 44 3.50 6.75 -3.51
N PHE A 45 4.68 6.29 -3.88
CA PHE A 45 5.23 5.02 -3.46
C PHE A 45 6.33 5.30 -2.44
N LEU A 46 6.04 5.01 -1.16
CA LEU A 46 6.88 5.44 -0.05
C LEU A 46 7.44 4.26 0.74
N ILE A 47 8.65 4.43 1.24
CA ILE A 47 9.28 3.50 2.19
C ILE A 47 9.71 4.26 3.44
N GLY A 48 9.75 3.56 4.56
CA GLY A 48 10.28 4.07 5.81
C GLY A 48 11.48 3.25 6.25
N LYS A 49 12.55 3.94 6.65
CA LYS A 49 13.81 3.31 7.07
C LYS A 49 14.18 3.66 8.49
N ILE A 50 14.72 2.69 9.21
CA ILE A 50 15.42 2.88 10.49
C ILE A 50 16.79 2.24 10.34
N ASN A 51 17.85 3.04 10.59
CA ASN A 51 19.25 2.59 10.46
C ASN A 51 19.50 1.91 9.09
N ASN A 52 19.05 2.55 8.02
CA ASN A 52 19.16 2.05 6.65
C ASN A 52 18.36 0.78 6.34
N LYS A 53 17.60 0.26 7.27
CA LYS A 53 16.73 -0.89 7.04
C LYS A 53 15.32 -0.42 6.70
N ILE A 54 14.75 -0.94 5.62
CA ILE A 54 13.34 -0.67 5.28
C ILE A 54 12.45 -1.45 6.25
N ILE A 55 11.63 -0.72 7.01
CA ILE A 55 10.74 -1.31 8.01
C ILE A 55 9.28 -1.11 7.68
N CYS A 56 8.96 -0.25 6.73
CA CYS A 56 7.60 -0.11 6.23
C CYS A 56 7.57 0.37 4.79
N VAL A 57 6.45 0.11 4.12
CA VAL A 57 6.21 0.47 2.72
C VAL A 57 4.72 0.72 2.52
N VAL A 58 4.38 1.64 1.64
CA VAL A 58 3.00 1.85 1.20
C VAL A 58 2.99 2.27 -0.26
N ILE A 59 2.01 1.78 -1.01
CA ILE A 59 1.78 2.18 -2.39
C ILE A 59 0.55 3.06 -2.43
N GLY A 60 0.71 4.30 -2.89
CA GLY A 60 -0.39 5.17 -3.25
C GLY A 60 -0.59 5.18 -4.76
N GLY A 61 -1.82 5.29 -5.21
CA GLY A 61 -2.16 5.39 -6.62
C GLY A 61 -3.14 6.51 -6.88
N PHE A 62 -3.06 7.08 -8.07
CA PHE A 62 -3.99 8.10 -8.54
C PHE A 62 -4.38 7.75 -9.97
N ASP A 63 -5.68 7.61 -10.21
CA ASP A 63 -6.21 7.23 -11.52
C ASP A 63 -6.59 8.44 -12.39
N GLY A 64 -6.36 9.65 -11.90
CA GLY A 64 -6.81 10.91 -12.50
C GLY A 64 -8.03 11.50 -11.82
N ARG A 65 -8.68 10.73 -10.93
CA ARG A 65 -9.92 11.16 -10.27
C ARG A 65 -9.95 10.83 -8.77
N ARG A 66 -9.53 9.62 -8.39
CA ARG A 66 -9.51 9.14 -7.00
C ARG A 66 -8.13 8.61 -6.63
N GLY A 67 -7.84 8.64 -5.36
CA GLY A 67 -6.65 8.01 -4.82
C GLY A 67 -6.94 6.60 -4.30
N TYR A 68 -5.90 5.78 -4.25
CA TYR A 68 -5.97 4.40 -3.74
C TYR A 68 -4.73 4.11 -2.90
N VAL A 69 -4.91 3.30 -1.88
CA VAL A 69 -3.81 2.81 -1.04
C VAL A 69 -3.73 1.30 -1.19
N HIS A 70 -2.53 0.79 -1.46
CA HIS A 70 -2.25 -0.63 -1.58
C HIS A 70 -1.07 -1.02 -0.71
N HIS A 71 -1.08 -2.23 -0.19
CA HIS A 71 0.09 -2.88 0.42
C HIS A 71 0.81 -2.03 1.47
N LEU A 72 0.06 -1.45 2.41
CA LEU A 72 0.70 -0.90 3.60
C LEU A 72 1.24 -2.07 4.43
N ALA A 73 2.54 -2.11 4.60
CA ALA A 73 3.19 -3.13 5.41
C ALA A 73 4.16 -2.50 6.39
N VAL A 74 4.14 -3.00 7.62
CA VAL A 74 5.12 -2.66 8.66
C VAL A 74 5.76 -3.97 9.12
N ASP A 75 7.08 -3.99 9.18
CA ASP A 75 7.83 -5.14 9.71
C ASP A 75 7.25 -5.51 11.09
N PRO A 76 6.88 -6.79 11.32
CA PRO A 76 6.30 -7.21 12.59
C PRO A 76 7.13 -6.83 13.82
N ASP A 77 8.46 -6.76 13.70
CA ASP A 77 9.33 -6.35 14.80
C ASP A 77 9.21 -4.85 15.14
N TYR A 78 8.54 -4.09 14.28
CA TYR A 78 8.39 -2.64 14.42
C TYR A 78 6.92 -2.21 14.51
N GLN A 79 5.99 -3.15 14.54
CA GLN A 79 4.55 -2.85 14.67
C GLN A 79 4.20 -2.33 16.06
N LYS A 80 3.04 -1.67 16.18
CA LYS A 80 2.50 -1.10 17.41
C LYS A 80 3.39 0.01 18.01
N LYS A 81 4.18 0.66 17.18
CA LYS A 81 5.07 1.77 17.56
C LYS A 81 4.73 3.08 16.82
N GLY A 82 3.64 3.09 16.05
CA GLY A 82 3.17 4.27 15.34
C GLY A 82 3.78 4.49 13.96
N TYR A 83 4.58 3.58 13.43
CA TYR A 83 5.23 3.77 12.13
C TYR A 83 4.25 3.68 10.96
N GLY A 84 3.26 2.78 11.04
CA GLY A 84 2.22 2.68 10.03
C GLY A 84 1.41 3.97 9.91
N LYS A 85 1.07 4.58 11.06
CA LYS A 85 0.41 5.88 11.09
C LYS A 85 1.27 6.96 10.45
N LYS A 86 2.57 7.00 10.78
CA LYS A 86 3.48 8.02 10.26
C LYS A 86 3.59 7.98 8.73
N ILE A 87 3.78 6.79 8.16
CA ILE A 87 3.92 6.68 6.70
C ILE A 87 2.58 6.96 6.01
N MET A 88 1.46 6.58 6.63
CA MET A 88 0.14 6.87 6.10
C MET A 88 -0.14 8.39 6.14
N ASP A 89 0.20 9.07 7.22
CA ASP A 89 0.03 10.52 7.33
C ASP A 89 0.82 11.24 6.23
N GLU A 90 2.03 10.79 5.96
CA GLU A 90 2.88 11.33 4.89
C GLU A 90 2.24 11.11 3.51
N LEU A 91 1.72 9.93 3.25
CA LEU A 91 1.05 9.62 1.99
C LEU A 91 -0.21 10.47 1.82
N ILE A 92 -1.03 10.59 2.86
CA ILE A 92 -2.24 11.42 2.83
C ILE A 92 -1.90 12.87 2.52
N GLU A 93 -0.82 13.40 3.11
CA GLU A 93 -0.38 14.76 2.82
C GLU A 93 0.01 14.93 1.35
N LYS A 94 0.69 13.93 0.77
CA LYS A 94 1.01 13.96 -0.66
C LYS A 94 -0.23 13.95 -1.54
N PHE A 95 -1.23 13.16 -1.20
CA PHE A 95 -2.53 13.20 -1.89
C PHE A 95 -3.17 14.58 -1.80
N ARG A 96 -3.12 15.18 -0.60
CA ARG A 96 -3.70 16.52 -0.37
C ARG A 96 -3.01 17.57 -1.24
N GLU A 97 -1.69 17.55 -1.30
CA GLU A 97 -0.88 18.46 -2.12
C GLU A 97 -1.20 18.32 -3.61
N MET A 98 -1.57 17.13 -4.06
CA MET A 98 -1.98 16.86 -5.45
C MET A 98 -3.43 17.23 -5.74
N GLY A 99 -4.18 17.71 -4.75
CA GLY A 99 -5.59 18.04 -4.91
C GLY A 99 -6.52 16.83 -4.94
N ILE A 100 -6.05 15.69 -4.48
CA ILE A 100 -6.85 14.46 -4.42
C ILE A 100 -7.64 14.47 -3.12
N HIS A 101 -8.97 14.52 -3.24
CA HIS A 101 -9.82 14.73 -2.06
C HIS A 101 -10.65 13.50 -1.66
N LYS A 102 -10.45 12.35 -2.32
CA LYS A 102 -11.09 11.10 -1.90
C LYS A 102 -10.19 9.92 -2.24
N ILE A 103 -9.95 9.06 -1.25
CA ILE A 103 -9.00 7.97 -1.33
C ILE A 103 -9.69 6.71 -0.83
N HIS A 104 -9.48 5.61 -1.52
CA HIS A 104 -10.06 4.31 -1.20
C HIS A 104 -8.97 3.27 -0.92
N LEU A 105 -9.33 2.26 -0.13
CA LEU A 105 -8.51 1.06 0.05
C LEU A 105 -9.43 -0.15 0.21
N PHE A 106 -8.87 -1.33 0.02
CA PHE A 106 -9.59 -2.58 0.12
C PHE A 106 -8.96 -3.45 1.20
N ILE A 107 -9.79 -4.01 2.08
CA ILE A 107 -9.35 -4.85 3.19
C ILE A 107 -10.11 -6.16 3.11
N GLU A 108 -9.41 -7.27 3.31
CA GLU A 108 -10.04 -8.58 3.45
C GLU A 108 -11.05 -8.54 4.60
N LYS A 109 -12.28 -9.01 4.36
CA LYS A 109 -13.39 -8.90 5.32
C LYS A 109 -13.08 -9.43 6.72
N TYR A 110 -12.31 -10.50 6.79
CA TYR A 110 -11.98 -11.15 8.08
C TYR A 110 -10.81 -10.48 8.80
N ASN A 111 -10.18 -9.48 8.23
CA ASN A 111 -9.00 -8.83 8.81
C ASN A 111 -9.41 -7.65 9.69
N LYS A 112 -10.04 -7.97 10.82
CA LYS A 112 -10.61 -6.98 11.73
C LYS A 112 -9.59 -6.02 12.31
N ASP A 113 -8.40 -6.50 12.64
CA ASP A 113 -7.35 -5.66 13.24
C ASP A 113 -6.91 -4.56 12.27
N VAL A 114 -6.86 -4.87 10.97
CA VAL A 114 -6.52 -3.90 9.94
C VAL A 114 -7.65 -2.88 9.79
N VAL A 115 -8.90 -3.33 9.83
CA VAL A 115 -10.05 -2.42 9.80
C VAL A 115 -10.00 -1.45 10.97
N ASP A 116 -9.76 -1.95 12.18
CA ASP A 116 -9.66 -1.13 13.38
C ASP A 116 -8.52 -0.09 13.26
N PHE A 117 -7.38 -0.51 12.70
CA PHE A 117 -6.26 0.40 12.45
C PHE A 117 -6.69 1.58 11.58
N TYR A 118 -7.34 1.33 10.45
CA TYR A 118 -7.76 2.40 9.55
C TYR A 118 -8.88 3.26 10.12
N GLN A 119 -9.85 2.65 10.83
CA GLN A 119 -10.90 3.42 11.51
C GLN A 119 -10.32 4.38 12.54
N ASN A 120 -9.29 3.96 13.28
CA ASN A 120 -8.60 4.81 14.25
C ASN A 120 -7.87 5.99 13.57
N LEU A 121 -7.54 5.85 12.29
CA LEU A 121 -6.95 6.94 11.49
C LEU A 121 -8.00 7.83 10.82
N GLY A 122 -9.28 7.56 11.02
CA GLY A 122 -10.36 8.37 10.45
C GLY A 122 -10.96 7.83 9.16
N TRP A 123 -10.58 6.62 8.74
CA TRP A 123 -11.16 5.99 7.57
C TRP A 123 -12.53 5.40 7.92
N GLU A 124 -13.44 5.42 6.96
CA GLU A 124 -14.82 4.95 7.14
C GLU A 124 -15.11 3.73 6.26
N ILE A 125 -15.80 2.75 6.84
CA ILE A 125 -16.29 1.59 6.08
C ILE A 125 -17.39 2.06 5.14
N ARG A 126 -17.35 1.59 3.90
CA ARG A 126 -18.36 1.87 2.87
C ARG A 126 -19.23 0.63 2.68
N ASP A 127 -20.31 0.54 3.46
CA ASP A 127 -21.26 -0.57 3.37
C ASP A 127 -22.39 -0.30 2.37
N ASP A 128 -22.41 0.90 1.79
CA ASP A 128 -23.32 1.32 0.72
C ASP A 128 -22.87 0.89 -0.68
N LEU A 129 -21.71 0.22 -0.80
CA LEU A 129 -21.12 -0.16 -2.08
C LEU A 129 -20.88 -1.68 -2.15
N ILE A 130 -20.98 -2.20 -3.37
CA ILE A 130 -20.51 -3.53 -3.71
C ILE A 130 -19.31 -3.38 -4.65
N MET A 131 -18.21 -4.04 -4.31
CA MET A 131 -17.05 -4.11 -5.21
C MET A 131 -17.21 -5.31 -6.12
N MET A 132 -17.02 -5.11 -7.42
CA MET A 132 -17.05 -6.18 -8.41
C MET A 132 -15.74 -6.17 -9.18
N SER A 133 -15.25 -7.36 -9.53
CA SER A 133 -14.00 -7.52 -10.27
C SER A 133 -14.23 -8.38 -11.51
N PHE A 134 -13.52 -8.07 -12.58
CA PHE A 134 -13.51 -8.85 -13.80
C PHE A 134 -12.06 -9.09 -14.22
N VAL A 135 -11.73 -10.29 -14.61
CA VAL A 135 -10.37 -10.66 -15.05
C VAL A 135 -10.42 -10.84 -16.57
N PRO A 136 -9.90 -9.85 -17.35
CA PRO A 136 -9.94 -9.92 -18.82
C PRO A 136 -9.13 -11.08 -19.39
N ASP A 137 -8.00 -11.39 -18.80
CA ASP A 137 -7.10 -12.44 -19.23
C ASP A 137 -6.71 -13.30 -18.02
N LYS A 138 -7.33 -14.49 -17.96
CA LYS A 138 -7.10 -15.43 -16.85
C LYS A 138 -5.70 -16.03 -16.85
N ASP A 139 -5.06 -16.08 -18.01
CA ASP A 139 -3.70 -16.62 -18.14
C ASP A 139 -2.67 -15.64 -17.55
N LEU A 140 -2.92 -14.33 -17.68
CA LEU A 140 -2.07 -13.31 -17.09
C LEU A 140 -2.31 -13.16 -15.59
N TYR A 141 -3.55 -13.35 -15.16
CA TYR A 141 -3.89 -13.22 -13.75
C TYR A 141 -3.69 -14.56 -13.04
N LYS A 142 -2.73 -14.60 -12.13
CA LYS A 142 -2.45 -15.80 -11.32
C LYS A 142 -3.04 -15.62 -9.93
N MET A 143 -3.53 -16.73 -9.39
CA MET A 143 -4.01 -16.76 -8.00
C MET A 143 -2.90 -16.33 -7.05
N ARG A 144 -3.26 -15.63 -6.00
CA ARG A 144 -2.35 -15.26 -4.91
C ARG A 144 -1.91 -16.50 -4.16
N ASN A 145 -0.68 -16.51 -3.76
CA ASN A 145 -0.10 -17.57 -2.95
C ASN A 145 -0.28 -17.29 -1.46
#